data_fbd957ffcd607638076a0de99fd88fe2
#
_entry.id   fbd957ffcd607638076a0de99fd88fe2
#
_cell.length_a   1.000
_cell.length_b   1.000
_cell.length_c   1.000
_cell.angle_alpha   90.00
_cell.angle_beta   90.00
_cell.angle_gamma   90.00
#
_symmetry.space_group_name_H-M   'P 1'
#
loop_
_entity.id
_entity.type
_entity.pdbx_description
1 polymer ?
#
loop_
_entity_poly.entity_id
_entity_poly.type
_entity_poly.pdbx_seq_one_letter_code
_entity_poly.pdbx_strand_id
1 'polypeptide(L)'
;GALYPFGYGLSYTTFEYSDLKISPAIITPNQKAYVTCKVTNTGKRSGDEVIQLYVRDVLSSVTTYEKNLAGFERVHLKPGETKEITFPIDRKALELLNADMHWVVEPGDFTLMLGASSTDIRLNGTLTVVEPGQAPATNTNKDSTPVSASTNADTVDNIIDNNLTTFWEGNKGDYITFTLQNGAKIDGVSIAFSRENRLETDF
;
A
#
# COMPACT_ATOMS: atom_id res chain seq x y z
N GLY A 1 -1.42 -25.18 18.33
CA GLY A 1 -1.80 -23.78 18.04
C GLY A 1 -2.59 -23.20 19.21
N ALA A 2 -2.74 -21.87 19.23
CA ALA A 2 -3.57 -21.19 20.23
C ALA A 2 -5.04 -21.60 20.06
N LEU A 3 -5.76 -21.78 21.19
CA LEU A 3 -7.18 -22.11 21.16
C LEU A 3 -8.02 -20.96 20.56
N TYR A 4 -7.63 -19.71 20.86
CA TYR A 4 -8.18 -18.49 20.31
C TYR A 4 -7.05 -17.65 19.68
N PRO A 5 -7.21 -17.18 18.43
CA PRO A 5 -6.23 -16.31 17.82
C PRO A 5 -6.23 -14.93 18.50
N PHE A 6 -5.15 -14.18 18.33
CA PHE A 6 -5.07 -12.82 18.85
C PHE A 6 -6.17 -11.93 18.26
N GLY A 7 -6.82 -11.15 19.10
CA GLY A 7 -7.94 -10.28 18.71
C GLY A 7 -9.28 -10.97 18.49
N TYR A 8 -9.37 -12.28 18.75
CA TYR A 8 -10.62 -13.03 18.59
C TYR A 8 -11.73 -12.50 19.51
N GLY A 9 -12.92 -12.36 18.95
CA GLY A 9 -14.13 -11.96 19.65
C GLY A 9 -15.38 -12.53 18.97
N LEU A 10 -16.51 -12.46 19.66
CA LEU A 10 -17.81 -12.85 19.16
C LEU A 10 -18.74 -11.64 19.13
N SER A 11 -19.63 -11.61 18.15
CA SER A 11 -20.69 -10.61 18.05
C SER A 11 -22.04 -11.27 17.84
N TYR A 12 -23.12 -10.58 18.29
CA TYR A 12 -24.50 -11.00 18.02
C TYR A 12 -25.02 -10.45 16.68
N THR A 13 -24.17 -9.84 15.89
CA THR A 13 -24.45 -9.32 14.54
C THR A 13 -23.28 -9.61 13.60
N THR A 14 -23.42 -9.27 12.33
CA THR A 14 -22.42 -9.50 11.29
C THR A 14 -21.95 -8.19 10.70
N PHE A 15 -20.68 -8.12 10.32
CA PHE A 15 -20.07 -6.93 9.74
C PHE A 15 -19.39 -7.25 8.41
N GLU A 16 -19.48 -6.35 7.46
CA GLU A 16 -18.80 -6.39 6.16
C GLU A 16 -17.79 -5.24 6.08
N TYR A 17 -16.61 -5.52 5.51
CA TYR A 17 -15.56 -4.55 5.26
C TYR A 17 -15.44 -4.33 3.76
N SER A 18 -15.34 -3.07 3.33
CA SER A 18 -15.25 -2.68 1.93
C SER A 18 -14.39 -1.44 1.71
N ASP A 19 -14.18 -1.08 0.46
CA ASP A 19 -13.59 0.19 0.02
C ASP A 19 -12.22 0.48 0.64
N LEU A 20 -11.32 -0.52 0.69
CA LEU A 20 -9.96 -0.30 1.14
C LEU A 20 -9.25 0.73 0.24
N LYS A 21 -8.67 1.74 0.89
CA LYS A 21 -7.79 2.73 0.25
C LYS A 21 -6.53 2.89 1.08
N ILE A 22 -5.40 2.99 0.39
CA ILE A 22 -4.09 3.32 0.97
C ILE A 22 -3.60 4.58 0.27
N SER A 23 -3.36 5.65 1.03
CA SER A 23 -2.98 6.94 0.44
C SER A 23 -1.99 7.70 1.32
N PRO A 24 -0.84 8.10 0.75
CA PRO A 24 -0.28 7.63 -0.52
C PRO A 24 0.10 6.13 -0.44
N ALA A 25 0.03 5.41 -1.57
CA ALA A 25 0.40 3.98 -1.62
C ALA A 25 1.92 3.77 -1.67
N ILE A 26 2.68 4.82 -1.98
CA ILE A 26 4.14 4.83 -1.99
C ILE A 26 4.62 5.96 -1.12
N ILE A 27 5.54 5.66 -0.20
CA ILE A 27 6.11 6.62 0.75
C ILE A 27 7.62 6.43 0.89
N THR A 28 8.30 7.44 1.43
CA THR A 28 9.65 7.31 1.97
C THR A 28 9.59 6.97 3.47
N PRO A 29 10.69 6.50 4.10
CA PRO A 29 10.71 6.06 5.51
C PRO A 29 10.19 7.07 6.55
N ASN A 30 10.19 8.37 6.21
CA ASN A 30 9.77 9.43 7.12
C ASN A 30 8.39 10.04 6.77
N GLN A 31 7.74 9.53 5.74
CA GLN A 31 6.40 9.95 5.36
C GLN A 31 5.34 9.11 6.06
N LYS A 32 4.11 9.61 6.07
CA LYS A 32 2.93 8.91 6.59
C LYS A 32 2.02 8.51 5.45
N ALA A 33 1.38 7.36 5.62
CA ALA A 33 0.26 6.93 4.80
C ALA A 33 -1.00 6.78 5.67
N TYR A 34 -2.14 6.66 5.03
CA TYR A 34 -3.41 6.40 5.69
C TYR A 34 -4.09 5.20 5.04
N VAL A 35 -4.60 4.31 5.88
CA VAL A 35 -5.41 3.17 5.45
C VAL A 35 -6.85 3.46 5.84
N THR A 36 -7.73 3.52 4.86
CA THR A 36 -9.16 3.81 5.06
C THR A 36 -9.99 2.64 4.56
N CYS A 37 -11.01 2.27 5.30
CA CYS A 37 -12.00 1.28 4.87
C CYS A 37 -13.40 1.67 5.37
N LYS A 38 -14.42 1.03 4.79
CA LYS A 38 -15.79 1.11 5.31
C LYS A 38 -16.15 -0.18 6.03
N VAL A 39 -16.86 -0.06 7.15
CA VAL A 39 -17.42 -1.17 7.91
C VAL A 39 -18.91 -0.98 8.03
N THR A 40 -19.67 -1.99 7.61
CA THR A 40 -21.13 -1.99 7.59
C THR A 40 -21.67 -3.11 8.50
N ASN A 41 -22.62 -2.80 9.37
CA ASN A 41 -23.37 -3.82 10.09
C ASN A 41 -24.44 -4.42 9.16
N THR A 42 -24.22 -5.63 8.69
CA THR A 42 -25.12 -6.36 7.78
C THR A 42 -26.14 -7.22 8.51
N GLY A 43 -26.07 -7.29 9.83
CA GLY A 43 -27.01 -8.07 10.65
C GLY A 43 -28.24 -7.28 11.07
N LYS A 44 -29.06 -7.90 11.92
CA LYS A 44 -30.36 -7.37 12.35
C LYS A 44 -30.32 -6.71 13.73
N ARG A 45 -29.18 -6.68 14.39
CA ARG A 45 -28.98 -6.12 15.73
C ARG A 45 -27.88 -5.09 15.72
N SER A 46 -27.97 -4.10 16.57
CA SER A 46 -26.82 -3.22 16.84
C SER A 46 -25.72 -4.00 17.53
N GLY A 47 -24.48 -3.67 17.25
CA GLY A 47 -23.34 -4.33 17.86
C GLY A 47 -22.06 -3.51 17.68
N ASP A 48 -21.04 -3.98 18.39
CA ASP A 48 -19.71 -3.41 18.30
C ASP A 48 -18.82 -4.30 17.44
N GLU A 49 -17.98 -3.68 16.64
CA GLU A 49 -16.90 -4.31 15.90
C GLU A 49 -15.57 -3.69 16.32
N VAL A 50 -14.52 -4.51 16.40
CA VAL A 50 -13.15 -4.05 16.62
C VAL A 50 -12.34 -4.31 15.36
N ILE A 51 -12.15 -3.25 14.58
CA ILE A 51 -11.35 -3.29 13.36
C ILE A 51 -9.89 -3.26 13.76
N GLN A 52 -9.10 -4.24 13.31
CA GLN A 52 -7.68 -4.39 13.62
C GLN A 52 -6.88 -4.25 12.34
N LEU A 53 -5.86 -3.37 12.38
CA LEU A 53 -4.90 -3.20 11.29
C LEU A 53 -3.61 -3.91 11.65
N TYR A 54 -3.19 -4.82 10.79
CA TYR A 54 -1.92 -5.53 10.88
C TYR A 54 -1.01 -5.12 9.72
N VAL A 55 0.28 -5.10 10.01
CA VAL A 55 1.34 -4.83 9.04
C VAL A 55 2.29 -6.02 8.98
N ARG A 56 2.68 -6.39 7.77
CA ARG A 56 3.73 -7.37 7.49
C ARG A 56 4.74 -6.75 6.54
N ASP A 57 6.01 -6.78 6.91
CA ASP A 57 7.12 -6.57 5.99
C ASP A 57 7.27 -7.81 5.09
N VAL A 58 7.18 -7.63 3.78
CA VAL A 58 7.20 -8.76 2.82
C VAL A 58 8.60 -9.36 2.70
N LEU A 59 9.63 -8.50 2.77
CA LEU A 59 11.03 -8.92 2.67
C LEU A 59 11.92 -8.05 3.56
N SER A 60 12.16 -8.50 4.77
CA SER A 60 13.01 -7.82 5.75
C SER A 60 14.41 -8.43 5.83
N SER A 61 15.40 -7.60 6.21
CA SER A 61 16.80 -8.03 6.42
C SER A 61 16.98 -8.96 7.60
N VAL A 62 16.04 -8.95 8.55
CA VAL A 62 16.01 -9.80 9.73
C VAL A 62 14.67 -10.51 9.85
N THR A 63 14.60 -11.58 10.64
CA THR A 63 13.34 -12.28 10.90
C THR A 63 12.38 -11.38 11.66
N THR A 64 11.23 -11.10 11.08
CA THR A 64 10.14 -10.31 11.67
C THR A 64 8.90 -11.17 11.90
N TYR A 65 7.94 -10.63 12.65
CA TYR A 65 6.64 -11.29 12.82
C TYR A 65 5.84 -11.27 11.53
N GLU A 66 5.09 -12.34 11.31
CA GLU A 66 4.19 -12.44 10.14
C GLU A 66 3.10 -11.36 10.16
N LYS A 67 2.69 -10.93 11.35
CA LYS A 67 1.67 -9.87 11.54
C LYS A 67 1.98 -9.06 12.79
N ASN A 68 2.16 -7.78 12.63
CA ASN A 68 2.28 -6.82 13.73
C ASN A 68 1.00 -6.00 13.80
N LEU A 69 0.38 -5.91 14.97
CA LEU A 69 -0.77 -5.02 15.17
C LEU A 69 -0.29 -3.56 15.14
N ALA A 70 -0.71 -2.83 14.12
CA ALA A 70 -0.38 -1.41 13.93
C ALA A 70 -1.44 -0.46 14.50
N GLY A 71 -2.70 -0.93 14.61
CA GLY A 71 -3.78 -0.14 15.16
C GLY A 71 -5.07 -0.92 15.31
N PHE A 72 -5.98 -0.39 16.08
CA PHE A 72 -7.35 -0.91 16.18
C PHE A 72 -8.33 0.21 16.50
N GLU A 73 -9.59 0.04 16.09
CA GLU A 73 -10.69 0.93 16.44
C GLU A 73 -11.94 0.12 16.74
N ARG A 74 -12.63 0.47 17.85
CA ARG A 74 -13.93 -0.09 18.21
C ARG A 74 -15.03 0.85 17.76
N VAL A 75 -16.00 0.33 17.02
CA VAL A 75 -17.15 1.07 16.52
C VAL A 75 -18.45 0.39 16.91
N HIS A 76 -19.45 1.20 17.29
CA HIS A 76 -20.82 0.73 17.48
C HIS A 76 -21.64 1.07 16.25
N LEU A 77 -22.31 0.06 15.66
CA LEU A 77 -23.10 0.22 14.44
C LEU A 77 -24.51 -0.35 14.62
N LYS A 78 -25.51 0.41 14.19
CA LYS A 78 -26.88 -0.05 14.05
C LYS A 78 -27.03 -0.95 12.82
N PRO A 79 -28.10 -1.75 12.71
CA PRO A 79 -28.40 -2.50 11.50
C PRO A 79 -28.39 -1.60 10.26
N GLY A 80 -27.62 -2.00 9.22
CA GLY A 80 -27.46 -1.25 7.97
C GLY A 80 -26.56 0.00 8.06
N GLU A 81 -26.05 0.34 9.23
CA GLU A 81 -25.15 1.49 9.40
C GLU A 81 -23.75 1.17 8.88
N THR A 82 -23.18 2.14 8.15
CA THR A 82 -21.80 2.09 7.64
C THR A 82 -20.99 3.22 8.25
N LYS A 83 -19.77 2.93 8.66
CA LYS A 83 -18.79 3.92 9.12
C LYS A 83 -17.49 3.77 8.37
N GLU A 84 -16.88 4.90 8.02
CA GLU A 84 -15.54 4.95 7.47
C GLU A 84 -14.53 5.02 8.62
N ILE A 85 -13.49 4.17 8.54
CA ILE A 85 -12.43 4.04 9.53
C ILE A 85 -11.10 4.36 8.86
N THR A 86 -10.27 5.16 9.52
CA THR A 86 -8.96 5.57 9.00
C THR A 86 -7.87 5.31 10.03
N PHE A 87 -6.84 4.58 9.64
CA PHE A 87 -5.64 4.34 10.44
C PHE A 87 -4.46 5.09 9.85
N PRO A 88 -3.71 5.87 10.64
CA PRO A 88 -2.42 6.38 10.21
C PRO A 88 -1.37 5.26 10.22
N ILE A 89 -0.56 5.22 9.19
CA ILE A 89 0.67 4.44 9.12
C ILE A 89 1.83 5.41 9.16
N ASP A 90 2.59 5.36 10.23
CA ASP A 90 3.80 6.14 10.41
C ASP A 90 5.03 5.22 10.52
N ARG A 91 6.19 5.83 10.72
CA ARG A 91 7.46 5.14 10.89
C ARG A 91 7.37 4.00 11.91
N LYS A 92 6.71 4.24 13.05
CA LYS A 92 6.62 3.27 14.15
C LYS A 92 5.88 1.98 13.76
N ALA A 93 4.94 2.07 12.83
CA ALA A 93 4.21 0.90 12.33
C ALA A 93 5.03 0.05 11.36
N LEU A 94 6.09 0.61 10.78
CA LEU A 94 6.90 0.01 9.71
C LEU A 94 8.32 -0.33 10.13
N GLU A 95 8.82 0.24 11.25
CA GLU A 95 10.21 0.05 11.65
C GLU A 95 10.49 -1.34 12.24
N LEU A 96 11.67 -1.84 11.97
CA LEU A 96 12.24 -3.05 12.56
C LEU A 96 13.58 -2.74 13.22
N LEU A 97 14.00 -3.61 14.14
CA LEU A 97 15.33 -3.57 14.73
C LEU A 97 16.26 -4.42 13.85
N ASN A 98 17.19 -3.78 13.15
CA ASN A 98 18.11 -4.46 12.24
C ASN A 98 19.25 -5.19 12.98
N ALA A 99 20.14 -5.86 12.24
CA ALA A 99 21.27 -6.60 12.82
C ALA A 99 22.26 -5.72 13.60
N ASP A 100 22.34 -4.42 13.29
CA ASP A 100 23.18 -3.44 13.96
C ASP A 100 22.49 -2.79 15.18
N MET A 101 21.33 -3.32 15.60
CA MET A 101 20.54 -2.83 16.74
C MET A 101 20.01 -1.39 16.55
N HIS A 102 19.72 -1.00 15.31
CA HIS A 102 19.08 0.27 14.98
C HIS A 102 17.65 0.06 14.53
N TRP A 103 16.75 0.95 14.96
CA TRP A 103 15.38 1.01 14.44
C TRP A 103 15.38 1.68 13.08
N VAL A 104 15.04 0.92 12.05
CA VAL A 104 15.03 1.35 10.65
C VAL A 104 13.72 0.97 9.98
N VAL A 105 13.31 1.76 8.97
CA VAL A 105 12.30 1.37 8.02
C VAL A 105 13.02 1.01 6.73
N GLU A 106 12.94 -0.23 6.33
CA GLU A 106 13.61 -0.71 5.12
C GLU A 106 12.74 -0.45 3.89
N PRO A 107 13.34 -0.09 2.75
CA PRO A 107 12.62 -0.02 1.49
C PRO A 107 12.09 -1.38 1.09
N GLY A 108 10.87 -1.43 0.60
CA GLY A 108 10.19 -2.66 0.22
C GLY A 108 8.68 -2.55 0.32
N ASP A 109 8.02 -3.67 0.08
CA ASP A 109 6.58 -3.76 0.16
C ASP A 109 6.13 -4.22 1.54
N PHE A 110 5.10 -3.56 2.04
CA PHE A 110 4.42 -3.90 3.28
C PHE A 110 2.99 -4.32 2.96
N THR A 111 2.59 -5.50 3.42
CA THR A 111 1.19 -5.91 3.36
C THR A 111 0.44 -5.32 4.54
N LEU A 112 -0.59 -4.53 4.26
CA LEU A 112 -1.51 -3.97 5.24
C LEU A 112 -2.79 -4.80 5.24
N MET A 113 -3.18 -5.32 6.41
CA MET A 113 -4.28 -6.27 6.56
C MET A 113 -5.29 -5.73 7.58
N LEU A 114 -6.56 -5.62 7.17
CA LEU A 114 -7.66 -5.23 8.04
C LEU A 114 -8.54 -6.45 8.33
N GLY A 115 -8.87 -6.64 9.59
CA GLY A 115 -9.68 -7.78 10.01
C GLY A 115 -10.29 -7.63 11.40
N ALA A 116 -11.10 -8.61 11.79
CA ALA A 116 -11.69 -8.71 13.10
C ALA A 116 -10.81 -9.50 14.10
N SER A 117 -9.78 -10.18 13.59
CA SER A 117 -8.76 -10.87 14.41
C SER A 117 -7.51 -11.13 13.53
N SER A 118 -6.45 -11.64 14.14
CA SER A 118 -5.23 -12.01 13.41
C SER A 118 -5.42 -13.13 12.38
N THR A 119 -6.50 -13.87 12.43
CA THR A 119 -6.86 -14.93 11.49
C THR A 119 -8.09 -14.63 10.65
N ASP A 120 -8.91 -13.66 11.04
CA ASP A 120 -10.06 -13.17 10.28
C ASP A 120 -9.68 -11.87 9.57
N ILE A 121 -8.83 -11.99 8.54
CA ILE A 121 -8.45 -10.87 7.67
C ILE A 121 -9.47 -10.77 6.54
N ARG A 122 -10.04 -9.58 6.36
CA ARG A 122 -11.12 -9.32 5.40
C ARG A 122 -10.69 -8.46 4.23
N LEU A 123 -9.75 -7.53 4.44
CA LEU A 123 -9.18 -6.70 3.40
C LEU A 123 -7.66 -6.69 3.52
N ASN A 124 -6.98 -6.64 2.38
CA ASN A 124 -5.53 -6.44 2.35
C ASN A 124 -5.15 -5.55 1.17
N GLY A 125 -4.01 -4.90 1.30
CA GLY A 125 -3.42 -4.05 0.27
C GLY A 125 -1.93 -3.86 0.52
N THR A 126 -1.25 -3.25 -0.43
CA THR A 126 0.21 -3.04 -0.38
C THR A 126 0.52 -1.56 -0.19
N LEU A 127 1.45 -1.28 0.71
CA LEU A 127 2.14 -0.01 0.86
C LEU A 127 3.60 -0.24 0.48
N THR A 128 4.13 0.57 -0.42
CA THR A 128 5.54 0.48 -0.81
C THR A 128 6.35 1.60 -0.16
N VAL A 129 7.45 1.23 0.49
CA VAL A 129 8.44 2.18 1.00
C VAL A 129 9.61 2.21 0.04
N VAL A 130 10.02 3.41 -0.38
CA VAL A 130 11.14 3.63 -1.29
C VAL A 130 12.20 4.50 -0.64
N GLU A 131 13.45 4.42 -1.11
CA GLU A 131 14.53 5.28 -0.64
C GLU A 131 14.23 6.77 -0.88
N PRO A 132 14.68 7.67 0.00
CA PRO A 132 14.60 9.10 -0.25
C PRO A 132 15.28 9.45 -1.59
N GLY A 133 14.52 10.08 -2.49
CA GLY A 133 14.96 10.39 -3.86
C GLY A 133 14.56 9.34 -4.90
N GLN A 134 14.10 8.16 -4.48
CA GLN A 134 13.51 7.13 -5.35
C GLN A 134 11.98 7.11 -5.29
N ALA A 135 11.36 7.93 -4.45
CA ALA A 135 9.91 8.03 -4.46
C ALA A 135 9.48 8.45 -5.87
N PRO A 136 8.58 7.71 -6.53
CA PRO A 136 7.99 8.19 -7.75
C PRO A 136 7.45 9.58 -7.46
N ALA A 137 7.82 10.55 -8.29
CA ALA A 137 7.17 11.85 -8.23
C ALA A 137 5.67 11.58 -8.26
N THR A 138 4.96 11.99 -7.21
CA THR A 138 3.50 11.91 -7.21
C THR A 138 3.05 12.72 -8.42
N ASN A 139 2.75 12.03 -9.50
CA ASN A 139 2.24 12.67 -10.69
C ASN A 139 0.81 13.11 -10.36
N THR A 140 0.70 14.31 -9.80
CA THR A 140 -0.59 14.96 -9.52
C THR A 140 -1.32 15.35 -10.81
N ASN A 141 -0.73 15.11 -11.98
CA ASN A 141 -1.23 15.47 -13.29
C ASN A 141 -1.31 14.28 -14.26
N LYS A 142 -1.94 13.18 -13.83
CA LYS A 142 -2.20 12.02 -14.71
C LYS A 142 -2.92 12.41 -16.02
N ASP A 143 -3.64 13.52 -16.03
CA ASP A 143 -4.49 13.92 -17.15
C ASP A 143 -3.81 14.87 -18.17
N SER A 144 -2.53 15.24 -17.98
CA SER A 144 -1.94 16.32 -18.80
C SER A 144 -0.59 16.03 -19.45
N THR A 145 0.04 14.89 -19.19
CA THR A 145 1.32 14.55 -19.84
C THR A 145 1.12 13.39 -20.82
N PRO A 146 0.97 13.66 -22.12
CA PRO A 146 0.90 12.60 -23.11
C PRO A 146 2.15 11.74 -23.10
N VAL A 147 1.96 10.43 -23.04
CA VAL A 147 3.02 9.43 -23.09
C VAL A 147 2.85 8.61 -24.34
N SER A 148 3.93 8.33 -25.02
CA SER A 148 3.96 7.42 -26.16
C SER A 148 5.18 6.51 -26.09
N ALA A 149 5.11 5.34 -26.69
CA ALA A 149 6.19 4.37 -26.73
C ALA A 149 6.43 3.90 -28.16
N SER A 150 7.65 3.46 -28.44
CA SER A 150 8.02 2.89 -29.74
C SER A 150 7.35 1.56 -30.00
N THR A 151 7.05 0.80 -28.93
CA THR A 151 6.36 -0.50 -28.98
C THR A 151 5.36 -0.60 -27.81
N ASN A 152 4.41 -1.55 -27.88
CA ASN A 152 3.40 -1.81 -26.86
C ASN A 152 2.71 -0.52 -26.36
N ALA A 153 2.28 0.31 -27.31
CA ALA A 153 1.69 1.62 -27.04
C ALA A 153 0.38 1.56 -26.26
N ASP A 154 -0.30 0.41 -26.27
CA ASP A 154 -1.53 0.12 -25.51
C ASP A 154 -1.30 0.00 -24.00
N THR A 155 -0.08 -0.29 -23.57
CA THR A 155 0.29 -0.42 -22.15
C THR A 155 1.17 0.73 -21.66
N VAL A 156 1.49 1.72 -22.50
CA VAL A 156 2.39 2.82 -22.14
C VAL A 156 1.85 3.67 -20.99
N ASP A 157 0.55 3.80 -20.84
CA ASP A 157 -0.09 4.53 -19.74
C ASP A 157 0.16 3.90 -18.37
N ASN A 158 0.54 2.62 -18.31
CA ASN A 158 0.93 1.94 -17.08
C ASN A 158 2.17 2.57 -16.41
N ILE A 159 2.95 3.35 -17.14
CA ILE A 159 4.15 4.02 -16.61
C ILE A 159 3.79 5.21 -15.72
N ILE A 160 2.62 5.80 -15.95
CA ILE A 160 2.16 7.02 -15.26
C ILE A 160 0.88 6.79 -14.43
N ASP A 161 0.41 5.55 -14.30
CA ASP A 161 -0.83 5.22 -13.60
C ASP A 161 -0.70 5.12 -12.08
N ASN A 162 0.52 5.30 -11.56
CA ASN A 162 0.88 5.17 -10.13
C ASN A 162 0.62 3.77 -9.56
N ASN A 163 0.57 2.75 -10.40
CA ASN A 163 0.33 1.37 -10.01
C ASN A 163 1.59 0.53 -10.30
N LEU A 164 2.30 0.10 -9.26
CA LEU A 164 3.52 -0.69 -9.40
C LEU A 164 3.28 -2.14 -9.85
N THR A 165 2.02 -2.57 -9.96
CA THR A 165 1.66 -3.90 -10.49
C THR A 165 1.41 -3.89 -11.99
N THR A 166 1.27 -2.71 -12.59
CA THR A 166 1.18 -2.51 -14.03
C THR A 166 2.52 -2.02 -14.56
N PHE A 167 2.87 -2.41 -15.76
CA PHE A 167 4.14 -2.01 -16.36
C PHE A 167 4.02 -1.92 -17.89
N TRP A 168 4.95 -1.20 -18.48
CA TRP A 168 5.22 -1.24 -19.91
C TRP A 168 6.42 -2.13 -20.16
N GLU A 169 6.36 -2.97 -21.19
CA GLU A 169 7.42 -3.87 -21.58
C GLU A 169 7.98 -3.46 -22.94
N GLY A 170 9.30 -3.26 -23.01
CA GLY A 170 10.02 -2.94 -24.24
C GLY A 170 11.27 -3.81 -24.41
N ASN A 171 11.82 -3.83 -25.62
CA ASN A 171 13.06 -4.51 -25.95
C ASN A 171 14.23 -3.52 -25.97
N LYS A 172 15.46 -4.04 -26.05
CA LYS A 172 16.66 -3.20 -26.20
C LYS A 172 16.52 -2.30 -27.43
N GLY A 173 16.58 -0.99 -27.22
CA GLY A 173 16.43 0.02 -28.26
C GLY A 173 15.03 0.65 -28.35
N ASP A 174 14.07 0.12 -27.62
CA ASP A 174 12.78 0.78 -27.49
C ASP A 174 12.88 2.01 -26.57
N TYR A 175 11.99 2.96 -26.77
CA TYR A 175 11.97 4.21 -26.03
C TYR A 175 10.55 4.65 -25.68
N ILE A 176 10.47 5.49 -24.65
CA ILE A 176 9.25 6.12 -24.18
C ILE A 176 9.44 7.63 -24.32
N THR A 177 8.43 8.31 -24.82
CA THR A 177 8.42 9.75 -24.98
C THR A 177 7.37 10.38 -24.08
N PHE A 178 7.80 11.33 -23.25
CA PHE A 178 6.93 12.19 -22.47
C PHE A 178 6.84 13.55 -23.16
N THR A 179 5.63 13.99 -23.48
CA THR A 179 5.42 15.32 -24.06
C THR A 179 5.09 16.30 -22.94
N LEU A 180 6.02 17.18 -22.63
CA LEU A 180 5.85 18.19 -21.58
C LEU A 180 5.19 19.44 -22.14
N GLN A 181 4.39 20.10 -21.31
CA GLN A 181 3.85 21.41 -21.66
C GLN A 181 4.97 22.45 -21.77
N ASN A 182 4.76 23.41 -22.66
CA ASN A 182 5.74 24.47 -22.91
C ASN A 182 6.06 25.25 -21.62
N GLY A 183 7.35 25.31 -21.23
CA GLY A 183 7.80 25.97 -20.00
C GLY A 183 7.83 25.06 -18.75
N ALA A 184 7.53 23.77 -18.87
CA ALA A 184 7.67 22.83 -17.75
C ALA A 184 9.15 22.66 -17.37
N LYS A 185 9.45 22.75 -16.06
CA LYS A 185 10.74 22.40 -15.49
C LYS A 185 10.74 20.95 -15.08
N ILE A 186 11.79 20.22 -15.46
CA ILE A 186 12.03 18.85 -14.97
C ILE A 186 13.08 18.95 -13.88
N ASP A 187 12.69 18.62 -12.65
CA ASP A 187 13.61 18.56 -11.51
C ASP A 187 14.22 17.15 -11.34
N GLY A 188 13.63 16.15 -12.01
CA GLY A 188 14.11 14.76 -12.00
C GLY A 188 13.18 13.82 -12.74
N VAL A 189 13.72 12.66 -13.10
CA VAL A 189 12.96 11.51 -13.65
C VAL A 189 13.24 10.32 -12.75
N SER A 190 12.18 9.66 -12.27
CA SER A 190 12.26 8.42 -11.50
C SER A 190 11.62 7.31 -12.30
N ILE A 191 12.32 6.20 -12.49
CA ILE A 191 11.83 5.03 -13.22
C ILE A 191 11.89 3.82 -12.30
N ALA A 192 10.74 3.18 -12.06
CA ALA A 192 10.67 1.91 -11.35
C ALA A 192 10.70 0.76 -12.36
N PHE A 193 11.61 -0.20 -12.14
CA PHE A 193 11.70 -1.41 -12.96
C PHE A 193 11.03 -2.58 -12.24
N SER A 194 10.33 -3.45 -12.99
CA SER A 194 9.81 -4.70 -12.47
C SER A 194 10.95 -5.61 -11.99
N ARG A 195 10.80 -6.24 -10.82
CA ARG A 195 11.82 -7.10 -10.22
C ARG A 195 12.01 -8.43 -10.94
N GLU A 196 11.10 -8.83 -11.82
CA GLU A 196 11.15 -10.15 -12.49
C GLU A 196 12.15 -10.22 -13.64
N ASN A 197 12.57 -9.08 -14.20
CA ASN A 197 13.58 -9.02 -15.26
C ASN A 197 14.65 -7.98 -14.92
N ARG A 198 15.71 -8.40 -14.21
CA ARG A 198 16.94 -7.63 -14.14
C ARG A 198 17.57 -7.61 -15.54
N LEU A 199 17.24 -6.61 -16.34
CA LEU A 199 18.12 -6.22 -17.43
C LEU A 199 19.18 -5.31 -16.83
N GLU A 200 20.44 -5.74 -16.91
CA GLU A 200 21.59 -4.86 -16.68
C GLU A 200 21.46 -3.70 -17.67
N THR A 201 21.20 -2.52 -17.15
CA THR A 201 21.23 -1.29 -17.93
C THR A 201 22.62 -0.71 -17.76
N ASP A 202 23.47 -0.85 -18.76
CA ASP A 202 24.63 0.02 -18.92
C ASP A 202 24.12 1.42 -19.28
N PHE A 203 24.34 2.38 -18.37
CA PHE A 203 24.19 3.80 -18.63
C PHE A 203 25.52 4.40 -19.08
#